data_78d10235e25f84f0f4526ba95be99efa
#
_entry.id   78d10235e25f84f0f4526ba95be99efa
#
_cell.length_a   1.000
_cell.length_b   1.000
_cell.length_c   1.000
_cell.angle_alpha   90.00
_cell.angle_beta   90.00
_cell.angle_gamma   90.00
#
_symmetry.space_group_name_H-M   'P 1'
#
loop_
_entity.id
_entity.type
_entity.pdbx_description
1 polymer ?
#
loop_
_entity_poly.entity_id
_entity_poly.type
_entity_poly.pdbx_seq_one_letter_code
_entity_poly.pdbx_strand_id
1 'polypeptide(L)'
;MTIYQHATLSSADDDVRDTFVRLAPGLLGNPQNAAVCTSATLRSDAGCPAAAKVGTVQVTATIHLLPPLVSLPDQVIDGTVYNLKPTGVEPARLGLKLEPRVLPAPLPGLPAVYLESPVYLRPGADGIGLESVFADQPREQSGLNVQITSVRLTFLGKASKGSFMRMPTSCGPLTSVGRVNSYQMPAFSEKTSVFTPTGCDSLGFSPSAEGALGSPSTTRKGSLPPLTTTLKFDPEEAALKTAEVTLPPSVGPNLKVLPRACQRAEADANTCPDSSRVGTAIIDSPLQATPVQGPVYLAFNSDASLPGLIVKLPPPVDLRVDGLIAATPGGLRNTFDGNPDLPLRSFTLRFDGGASGPIELSKDLCAASTDTRISVKLTAHSGKVSQFKQELATPGCDPIARVSVKKRKRSFTLAAVLTAARRGPDLTGVRVGLPKALKRGRLRARLLIDGKKSKAARARRAISPKLGGGARRVKIVWKGLKRVKGKKLARAVVVPIAMTDKRGKVTTLRVRVRRG
;
A
#
# COMPACT_ATOMS: atom_id res chain seq x y z
N MET A 1 21.10 -1.59 -14.56
CA MET A 1 20.89 -3.04 -14.82
C MET A 1 20.90 -3.27 -16.32
N THR A 2 21.54 -4.33 -16.79
CA THR A 2 21.54 -4.73 -18.20
C THR A 2 20.94 -6.12 -18.34
N ILE A 3 19.99 -6.27 -19.24
CA ILE A 3 19.43 -7.55 -19.68
C ILE A 3 19.99 -7.80 -21.08
N TYR A 4 20.62 -8.94 -21.27
CA TYR A 4 21.16 -9.36 -22.55
C TYR A 4 20.49 -10.66 -22.98
N GLN A 5 19.93 -10.68 -24.17
CA GLN A 5 19.36 -11.84 -24.80
C GLN A 5 20.05 -12.06 -26.13
N HIS A 6 20.49 -13.28 -26.36
CA HIS A 6 21.03 -13.72 -27.64
C HIS A 6 20.23 -14.92 -28.12
N ALA A 7 19.75 -14.89 -29.35
CA ALA A 7 19.05 -15.98 -29.98
C ALA A 7 19.91 -16.55 -31.11
N THR A 8 20.16 -17.85 -31.09
CA THR A 8 20.71 -18.58 -32.23
C THR A 8 19.52 -19.18 -33.00
N LEU A 9 19.28 -18.69 -34.20
CA LEU A 9 18.17 -19.13 -35.04
C LEU A 9 18.57 -20.40 -35.79
N SER A 10 17.63 -21.29 -36.03
CA SER A 10 17.86 -22.60 -36.66
C SER A 10 18.10 -22.52 -38.13
N SER A 11 17.67 -21.45 -38.79
CA SER A 11 17.91 -21.18 -40.21
C SER A 11 18.08 -19.69 -40.48
N ALA A 12 18.66 -19.35 -41.63
CA ALA A 12 18.81 -17.97 -42.06
C ALA A 12 17.47 -17.28 -42.38
N ASP A 13 16.41 -18.04 -42.58
CA ASP A 13 15.08 -17.53 -42.95
C ASP A 13 14.12 -17.46 -41.75
N ASP A 14 14.56 -17.83 -40.54
CA ASP A 14 13.74 -17.78 -39.34
C ASP A 14 13.95 -16.47 -38.60
N ASP A 15 12.86 -15.92 -38.07
CA ASP A 15 12.84 -14.62 -37.39
C ASP A 15 12.20 -14.74 -36.01
N VAL A 16 12.75 -14.03 -35.04
CA VAL A 16 12.16 -13.92 -33.70
C VAL A 16 10.78 -13.28 -33.79
N ARG A 17 9.74 -13.98 -33.24
CA ARG A 17 8.37 -13.49 -33.19
C ARG A 17 8.00 -12.90 -31.86
N ASP A 18 8.09 -13.70 -30.80
CA ASP A 18 7.69 -13.27 -29.47
C ASP A 18 8.85 -13.42 -28.48
N THR A 19 9.00 -12.43 -27.65
CA THR A 19 9.99 -12.44 -26.56
C THR A 19 9.31 -12.04 -25.26
N PHE A 20 9.48 -12.90 -24.24
CA PHE A 20 9.02 -12.64 -22.86
C PHE A 20 10.23 -12.63 -21.95
N VAL A 21 10.36 -11.58 -21.14
CA VAL A 21 11.43 -11.49 -20.14
C VAL A 21 10.80 -11.25 -18.79
N ARG A 22 10.83 -12.27 -17.92
CA ARG A 22 10.42 -12.16 -16.53
C ARG A 22 11.65 -11.94 -15.66
N LEU A 23 11.69 -10.79 -15.00
CA LEU A 23 12.74 -10.44 -14.05
C LEU A 23 12.58 -11.23 -12.77
N ALA A 24 13.69 -11.47 -12.11
CA ALA A 24 13.71 -12.07 -10.77
C ALA A 24 12.82 -11.28 -9.79
N PRO A 25 12.15 -11.97 -8.84
CA PRO A 25 11.32 -11.32 -7.82
C PRO A 25 12.07 -10.21 -7.08
N GLY A 26 11.40 -9.08 -6.86
CA GLY A 26 11.98 -7.92 -6.19
C GLY A 26 12.87 -7.04 -7.06
N LEU A 27 13.25 -7.48 -8.27
CA LEU A 27 13.94 -6.65 -9.25
C LEU A 27 12.90 -5.83 -10.03
N LEU A 28 12.80 -4.55 -9.71
CA LEU A 28 11.68 -3.71 -10.11
C LEU A 28 12.13 -2.43 -10.80
N GLY A 29 11.30 -1.95 -11.74
CA GLY A 29 11.34 -0.59 -12.23
C GLY A 29 10.21 0.23 -11.60
N ASN A 30 10.50 1.46 -11.17
CA ASN A 30 9.49 2.36 -10.63
C ASN A 30 9.04 3.39 -11.68
N PRO A 31 7.89 3.18 -12.35
CA PRO A 31 7.43 4.08 -13.40
C PRO A 31 7.04 5.47 -12.87
N GLN A 32 6.78 5.63 -11.56
CA GLN A 32 6.44 6.92 -10.94
C GLN A 32 7.65 7.86 -10.84
N ASN A 33 8.88 7.31 -10.87
CA ASN A 33 10.12 8.07 -10.78
C ASN A 33 10.67 8.56 -12.14
N ALA A 34 9.94 8.33 -13.23
CA ALA A 34 10.21 8.92 -14.55
C ALA A 34 9.01 9.78 -15.00
N ALA A 35 9.26 10.70 -15.94
CA ALA A 35 8.15 11.31 -16.65
C ALA A 35 7.46 10.27 -17.54
N VAL A 36 6.20 10.50 -17.86
CA VAL A 36 5.40 9.61 -18.70
C VAL A 36 5.30 10.20 -20.10
N CYS A 37 5.57 9.40 -21.13
CA CYS A 37 5.32 9.70 -22.53
C CYS A 37 4.11 8.94 -23.04
N THR A 38 3.53 9.33 -24.16
CA THR A 38 2.46 8.57 -24.83
C THR A 38 2.99 7.84 -26.06
N SER A 39 2.30 6.77 -26.49
CA SER A 39 2.62 6.06 -27.72
C SER A 39 2.60 6.99 -28.97
N ALA A 40 1.66 7.93 -29.00
CA ALA A 40 1.56 8.91 -30.08
C ALA A 40 2.77 9.86 -30.08
N THR A 41 3.17 10.37 -28.90
CA THR A 41 4.35 11.25 -28.78
C THR A 41 5.64 10.51 -29.11
N LEU A 42 5.76 9.23 -28.72
CA LEU A 42 6.93 8.39 -29.06
C LEU A 42 7.18 8.36 -30.58
N ARG A 43 6.10 8.29 -31.37
CA ARG A 43 6.14 8.19 -32.84
C ARG A 43 6.12 9.54 -33.56
N SER A 44 5.97 10.64 -32.84
CA SER A 44 5.98 11.98 -33.43
C SER A 44 7.40 12.50 -33.66
N ASP A 45 7.57 13.50 -34.53
CA ASP A 45 8.85 14.15 -34.77
C ASP A 45 9.46 14.79 -33.54
N ALA A 46 8.63 15.30 -32.61
CA ALA A 46 9.08 15.84 -31.33
C ALA A 46 9.65 14.77 -30.39
N GLY A 47 9.22 13.51 -30.53
CA GLY A 47 9.64 12.40 -29.70
C GLY A 47 9.27 12.53 -28.22
N CYS A 48 9.62 11.53 -27.44
CA CYS A 48 9.44 11.56 -25.98
C CYS A 48 10.45 12.51 -25.31
N PRO A 49 10.04 13.26 -24.26
CA PRO A 49 10.95 14.12 -23.53
C PRO A 49 12.06 13.31 -22.84
N ALA A 50 13.26 13.88 -22.74
CA ALA A 50 14.41 13.24 -22.08
C ALA A 50 14.10 12.78 -20.64
N ALA A 51 13.21 13.49 -19.94
CA ALA A 51 12.75 13.13 -18.60
C ALA A 51 11.96 11.80 -18.55
N ALA A 52 11.46 11.29 -19.67
CA ALA A 52 10.78 10.00 -19.78
C ALA A 52 11.75 8.85 -20.11
N LYS A 53 13.02 9.13 -20.39
CA LYS A 53 14.04 8.12 -20.67
C LYS A 53 14.31 7.31 -19.39
N VAL A 54 14.24 5.99 -19.54
CA VAL A 54 14.51 5.02 -18.45
C VAL A 54 15.60 4.03 -18.79
N GLY A 55 16.11 4.05 -20.03
CA GLY A 55 17.17 3.14 -20.44
C GLY A 55 17.66 3.39 -21.84
N THR A 56 18.51 2.46 -22.29
CA THR A 56 18.97 2.32 -23.66
C THR A 56 18.75 0.90 -24.15
N VAL A 57 18.59 0.74 -25.43
CA VAL A 57 18.49 -0.55 -26.10
C VAL A 57 19.52 -0.62 -27.20
N GLN A 58 20.10 -1.79 -27.40
CA GLN A 58 20.96 -2.11 -28.52
C GLN A 58 20.48 -3.42 -29.14
N VAL A 59 20.17 -3.40 -30.40
CA VAL A 59 19.74 -4.57 -31.17
C VAL A 59 20.83 -4.91 -32.18
N THR A 60 21.24 -6.17 -32.24
CA THR A 60 22.06 -6.67 -33.35
C THR A 60 21.14 -7.44 -34.27
N ALA A 61 21.24 -7.17 -35.56
CA ALA A 61 20.41 -7.78 -36.59
C ALA A 61 21.19 -8.00 -37.87
N THR A 62 20.79 -9.01 -38.65
CA THR A 62 21.15 -9.18 -40.04
C THR A 62 20.09 -8.52 -40.91
N ILE A 63 20.49 -7.65 -41.82
CA ILE A 63 19.62 -6.96 -42.77
C ILE A 63 19.80 -7.59 -44.15
N HIS A 64 18.73 -8.16 -44.69
CA HIS A 64 18.71 -8.77 -46.00
C HIS A 64 18.23 -7.75 -47.04
N LEU A 65 19.15 -7.26 -47.88
CA LEU A 65 18.87 -6.23 -48.89
C LEU A 65 18.28 -6.83 -50.19
N LEU A 66 18.82 -7.97 -50.63
CA LEU A 66 18.39 -8.72 -51.82
C LEU A 66 18.48 -10.21 -51.51
N PRO A 67 17.47 -10.79 -50.81
CA PRO A 67 17.50 -12.21 -50.45
C PRO A 67 17.54 -13.10 -51.71
N PRO A 68 18.41 -14.13 -51.78
CA PRO A 68 19.45 -14.49 -50.80
C PRO A 68 20.82 -13.83 -51.08
N LEU A 69 20.93 -12.89 -52.03
CA LEU A 69 22.19 -12.46 -52.65
C LEU A 69 23.02 -11.48 -51.82
N VAL A 70 22.36 -10.58 -51.07
CA VAL A 70 23.08 -9.56 -50.30
C VAL A 70 22.52 -9.44 -48.92
N SER A 71 23.35 -9.73 -47.91
CA SER A 71 23.02 -9.58 -46.49
C SER A 71 24.10 -8.76 -45.79
N LEU A 72 23.70 -7.90 -44.88
CA LEU A 72 24.54 -7.14 -43.95
C LEU A 72 24.44 -7.77 -42.57
N PRO A 73 25.38 -8.64 -42.19
CA PRO A 73 25.34 -9.30 -40.88
C PRO A 73 25.73 -8.30 -39.76
N ASP A 74 25.36 -8.62 -38.52
CA ASP A 74 25.81 -7.97 -37.30
C ASP A 74 25.65 -6.44 -37.25
N GLN A 75 24.58 -5.95 -37.87
CA GLN A 75 24.28 -4.52 -37.84
C GLN A 75 23.80 -4.14 -36.44
N VAL A 76 24.52 -3.21 -35.78
CA VAL A 76 24.19 -2.72 -34.43
C VAL A 76 23.32 -1.49 -34.57
N ILE A 77 22.12 -1.59 -33.95
CA ILE A 77 21.11 -0.54 -33.93
C ILE A 77 20.95 -0.07 -32.49
N ASP A 78 21.34 1.16 -32.24
CA ASP A 78 21.19 1.78 -30.92
C ASP A 78 19.80 2.42 -30.76
N GLY A 79 19.32 2.51 -29.51
CA GLY A 79 18.04 3.12 -29.26
C GLY A 79 17.86 3.54 -27.79
N THR A 80 16.72 4.15 -27.55
CA THR A 80 16.33 4.67 -26.24
C THR A 80 15.06 3.98 -25.72
N VAL A 81 15.04 3.69 -24.42
CA VAL A 81 13.88 3.13 -23.72
C VAL A 81 13.20 4.23 -22.93
N TYR A 82 11.89 4.36 -23.10
CA TYR A 82 11.04 5.36 -22.47
C TYR A 82 9.96 4.73 -21.60
N ASN A 83 9.57 5.44 -20.53
CA ASN A 83 8.42 5.13 -19.70
C ASN A 83 7.14 5.64 -20.39
N LEU A 84 6.30 4.73 -20.86
CA LEU A 84 5.05 5.08 -21.53
C LEU A 84 3.86 5.02 -20.59
N LYS A 85 2.81 5.75 -20.97
CA LYS A 85 1.49 5.63 -20.33
C LYS A 85 0.90 4.26 -20.67
N PRO A 86 0.50 3.45 -19.68
CA PRO A 86 -0.25 2.22 -19.92
C PRO A 86 -1.53 2.50 -20.73
N THR A 87 -1.86 1.61 -21.66
CA THR A 87 -3.03 1.72 -22.53
C THR A 87 -4.06 0.62 -22.30
N GLY A 88 -3.69 -0.43 -21.56
CA GLY A 88 -4.53 -1.55 -21.18
C GLY A 88 -4.60 -1.74 -19.68
N VAL A 89 -4.57 -3.00 -19.25
CA VAL A 89 -4.63 -3.43 -17.84
C VAL A 89 -3.25 -3.61 -17.21
N GLU A 90 -2.19 -3.32 -17.95
CA GLU A 90 -0.82 -3.43 -17.46
C GLU A 90 -0.46 -2.30 -16.48
N PRO A 91 0.34 -2.59 -15.41
CA PRO A 91 0.78 -1.58 -14.44
C PRO A 91 1.85 -0.62 -15.01
N ALA A 92 2.59 -1.04 -16.04
CA ALA A 92 3.61 -0.24 -16.69
C ALA A 92 3.75 -0.60 -18.18
N ARG A 93 4.31 0.31 -18.97
CA ARG A 93 4.60 0.10 -20.39
C ARG A 93 5.93 0.74 -20.75
N LEU A 94 6.74 0.02 -21.51
CA LEU A 94 8.00 0.51 -22.09
C LEU A 94 7.80 0.84 -23.56
N GLY A 95 8.43 1.93 -24.02
CA GLY A 95 8.54 2.27 -25.43
C GLY A 95 10.00 2.29 -25.86
N LEU A 96 10.31 1.65 -26.96
CA LEU A 96 11.64 1.61 -27.54
C LEU A 96 11.62 2.42 -28.84
N LYS A 97 12.58 3.33 -28.97
CA LYS A 97 12.89 4.01 -30.22
C LYS A 97 14.27 3.55 -30.66
N LEU A 98 14.32 2.76 -31.73
CA LEU A 98 15.54 2.29 -32.36
C LEU A 98 15.89 3.24 -33.50
N GLU A 99 17.14 3.65 -33.58
CA GLU A 99 17.65 4.59 -34.59
C GLU A 99 18.73 3.90 -35.44
N PRO A 100 18.34 3.23 -36.56
CA PRO A 100 19.29 2.60 -37.42
C PRO A 100 20.29 3.64 -37.98
N ARG A 101 21.58 3.31 -37.98
CA ARG A 101 22.58 4.16 -38.57
C ARG A 101 22.33 4.25 -40.07
N VAL A 102 22.73 5.38 -40.65
CA VAL A 102 22.67 5.58 -42.10
C VAL A 102 23.48 4.49 -42.79
N LEU A 103 22.81 3.72 -43.64
CA LEU A 103 23.49 2.75 -44.49
C LEU A 103 24.44 3.48 -45.47
N PRO A 104 25.55 2.84 -45.88
CA PRO A 104 26.43 3.46 -46.86
C PRO A 104 25.68 3.87 -48.13
N ALA A 105 25.97 5.07 -48.66
CA ALA A 105 25.38 5.49 -49.92
C ALA A 105 25.65 4.44 -51.04
N PRO A 106 24.67 4.16 -51.91
CA PRO A 106 23.46 4.92 -52.21
C PRO A 106 22.18 4.47 -51.50
N LEU A 107 22.27 3.67 -50.43
CA LEU A 107 21.10 3.14 -49.74
C LEU A 107 20.37 4.24 -48.94
N PRO A 108 19.02 4.29 -49.01
CA PRO A 108 18.25 5.24 -48.21
C PRO A 108 18.43 4.98 -46.70
N GLY A 109 18.49 6.04 -45.89
CA GLY A 109 18.47 5.92 -44.44
C GLY A 109 17.20 5.19 -43.98
N LEU A 110 17.36 4.24 -43.07
CA LEU A 110 16.22 3.55 -42.49
C LEU A 110 15.52 4.45 -41.48
N PRO A 111 14.17 4.53 -41.50
CA PRO A 111 13.43 5.27 -40.51
C PRO A 111 13.56 4.63 -39.10
N ALA A 112 13.31 5.42 -38.07
CA ALA A 112 13.29 4.91 -36.70
C ALA A 112 12.22 3.81 -36.53
N VAL A 113 12.57 2.78 -35.76
CA VAL A 113 11.68 1.67 -35.42
C VAL A 113 11.15 1.88 -34.00
N TYR A 114 9.85 1.72 -33.84
CA TYR A 114 9.17 1.90 -32.55
C TYR A 114 8.55 0.59 -32.10
N LEU A 115 8.95 0.13 -30.91
CA LEU A 115 8.39 -1.05 -30.27
C LEU A 115 7.80 -0.65 -28.92
N GLU A 116 6.75 -1.34 -28.50
CA GLU A 116 6.11 -1.14 -27.20
C GLU A 116 6.00 -2.47 -26.47
N SER A 117 6.28 -2.45 -25.18
CA SER A 117 6.20 -3.63 -24.34
C SER A 117 5.35 -3.33 -23.11
N PRO A 118 4.16 -3.93 -22.98
CA PRO A 118 3.46 -3.96 -21.70
C PRO A 118 4.26 -4.76 -20.67
N VAL A 119 4.20 -4.32 -19.42
CA VAL A 119 4.91 -4.96 -18.31
C VAL A 119 3.85 -5.38 -17.27
N TYR A 120 3.87 -6.65 -16.88
CA TYR A 120 2.91 -7.26 -15.96
C TYR A 120 3.61 -7.79 -14.71
N LEU A 121 2.83 -7.97 -13.63
CA LEU A 121 3.24 -8.80 -12.50
C LEU A 121 2.86 -10.26 -12.82
N ARG A 122 3.81 -11.18 -12.76
CA ARG A 122 3.58 -12.60 -13.04
C ARG A 122 4.20 -13.50 -11.99
N PRO A 123 3.47 -14.55 -11.56
CA PRO A 123 4.05 -15.56 -10.68
C PRO A 123 5.16 -16.36 -11.38
N GLY A 124 6.12 -16.80 -10.60
CA GLY A 124 7.21 -17.68 -10.99
C GLY A 124 7.56 -18.61 -9.85
N ALA A 125 8.53 -19.50 -10.06
CA ALA A 125 8.96 -20.47 -9.06
C ALA A 125 9.46 -19.79 -7.77
N ASP A 126 10.18 -18.66 -7.90
CA ASP A 126 10.81 -17.94 -6.77
C ASP A 126 9.92 -16.80 -6.24
N GLY A 127 8.69 -16.65 -6.75
CA GLY A 127 7.77 -15.57 -6.38
C GLY A 127 7.28 -14.75 -7.56
N ILE A 128 6.78 -13.53 -7.29
CA ILE A 128 6.20 -12.64 -8.30
C ILE A 128 7.27 -11.73 -8.86
N GLY A 129 7.47 -11.76 -10.18
CA GLY A 129 8.38 -10.89 -10.94
C GLY A 129 7.65 -9.98 -11.94
N LEU A 130 8.37 -9.01 -12.50
CA LEU A 130 7.92 -8.21 -13.63
C LEU A 130 8.18 -8.98 -14.93
N GLU A 131 7.19 -9.09 -15.79
CA GLU A 131 7.32 -9.68 -17.12
C GLU A 131 7.05 -8.63 -18.20
N SER A 132 8.04 -8.38 -19.06
CA SER A 132 7.89 -7.57 -20.27
C SER A 132 7.60 -8.49 -21.46
N VAL A 133 6.74 -8.02 -22.37
CA VAL A 133 6.25 -8.79 -23.50
C VAL A 133 6.50 -8.01 -24.80
N PHE A 134 7.27 -8.59 -25.69
CA PHE A 134 7.42 -8.13 -27.06
C PHE A 134 6.81 -9.19 -27.98
N ALA A 135 5.58 -8.98 -28.40
CA ALA A 135 4.85 -9.91 -29.27
C ALA A 135 4.85 -9.39 -30.72
N ASP A 136 4.75 -10.34 -31.65
CA ASP A 136 4.63 -10.09 -33.08
C ASP A 136 5.68 -9.10 -33.61
N GLN A 137 6.96 -9.35 -33.27
CA GLN A 137 8.06 -8.50 -33.71
C GLN A 137 8.15 -8.47 -35.25
N PRO A 138 8.30 -7.27 -35.85
CA PRO A 138 8.25 -7.15 -37.31
C PRO A 138 9.44 -7.85 -37.98
N ARG A 139 9.16 -8.64 -39.02
CA ARG A 139 10.16 -9.28 -39.86
C ARG A 139 10.71 -8.34 -40.92
N GLU A 140 9.91 -7.35 -41.28
CA GLU A 140 10.25 -6.40 -42.36
C GLU A 140 10.21 -4.97 -41.82
N GLN A 141 11.17 -4.18 -42.24
CA GLN A 141 11.20 -2.76 -41.95
C GLN A 141 11.57 -2.01 -43.25
N SER A 142 10.63 -1.16 -43.71
CA SER A 142 10.82 -0.38 -44.95
C SER A 142 11.17 -1.24 -46.18
N GLY A 143 10.54 -2.41 -46.31
CA GLY A 143 10.76 -3.36 -47.41
C GLY A 143 12.03 -4.20 -47.30
N LEU A 144 12.74 -4.09 -46.17
CA LEU A 144 13.92 -4.92 -45.89
C LEU A 144 13.57 -5.97 -44.84
N ASN A 145 14.04 -7.19 -45.05
CA ASN A 145 13.95 -8.24 -44.03
C ASN A 145 15.03 -7.99 -42.97
N VAL A 146 14.62 -8.03 -41.69
CA VAL A 146 15.45 -7.75 -40.50
C VAL A 146 15.40 -8.92 -39.55
N GLN A 147 16.45 -9.70 -39.52
CA GLN A 147 16.61 -10.85 -38.63
C GLN A 147 17.34 -10.43 -37.35
N ILE A 148 16.62 -10.37 -36.23
CA ILE A 148 17.17 -9.99 -34.91
C ILE A 148 17.95 -11.16 -34.32
N THR A 149 19.24 -10.95 -34.01
CA THR A 149 20.12 -11.97 -33.42
C THR A 149 20.40 -11.69 -31.94
N SER A 150 20.42 -10.44 -31.50
CA SER A 150 20.53 -10.14 -30.06
C SER A 150 19.87 -8.83 -29.68
N VAL A 151 19.44 -8.74 -28.43
CA VAL A 151 18.88 -7.55 -27.79
C VAL A 151 19.55 -7.32 -26.46
N ARG A 152 20.04 -6.09 -26.24
CA ARG A 152 20.60 -5.64 -24.97
C ARG A 152 19.80 -4.45 -24.46
N LEU A 153 19.07 -4.63 -23.37
CA LEU A 153 18.36 -3.59 -22.66
C LEU A 153 19.14 -3.16 -21.41
N THR A 154 19.46 -1.87 -21.30
CA THR A 154 20.15 -1.32 -20.13
C THR A 154 19.27 -0.28 -19.48
N PHE A 155 18.82 -0.55 -18.25
CA PHE A 155 17.99 0.36 -17.47
C PHE A 155 18.83 1.27 -16.60
N LEU A 156 18.41 2.54 -16.49
CA LEU A 156 19.02 3.53 -15.62
C LEU A 156 18.75 3.19 -14.15
N GLY A 157 19.73 3.37 -13.27
CA GLY A 157 19.54 3.26 -11.84
C GLY A 157 18.66 4.40 -11.29
N LYS A 158 18.82 5.62 -11.89
CA LYS A 158 18.02 6.81 -11.58
C LYS A 158 17.37 7.37 -12.82
N ALA A 159 16.13 7.82 -12.69
CA ALA A 159 15.39 8.57 -13.71
C ALA A 159 15.14 10.01 -13.21
N SER A 160 14.34 10.78 -13.95
CA SER A 160 14.16 12.22 -13.72
C SER A 160 13.60 12.60 -12.34
N LYS A 161 12.90 11.70 -11.64
CA LYS A 161 12.25 11.97 -10.34
C LYS A 161 12.80 11.14 -9.19
N GLY A 162 13.74 10.24 -9.42
CA GLY A 162 14.32 9.39 -8.38
C GLY A 162 14.90 8.07 -8.87
N SER A 163 15.09 7.12 -7.96
CA SER A 163 15.60 5.78 -8.28
C SER A 163 14.60 5.04 -9.16
N PHE A 164 15.00 4.67 -10.39
CA PHE A 164 14.15 3.91 -11.30
C PHE A 164 14.22 2.41 -11.02
N MET A 165 15.43 1.87 -10.92
CA MET A 165 15.61 0.45 -10.61
C MET A 165 15.71 0.23 -9.10
N ARG A 166 15.04 -0.81 -8.61
CA ARG A 166 15.15 -1.32 -7.25
C ARG A 166 15.65 -2.76 -7.29
N MET A 167 16.60 -3.05 -6.41
CA MET A 167 17.10 -4.41 -6.18
C MET A 167 16.18 -5.18 -5.26
N PRO A 168 16.15 -6.52 -5.35
CA PRO A 168 15.50 -7.38 -4.38
C PRO A 168 16.00 -7.14 -2.96
N THR A 169 15.15 -7.38 -1.99
CA THR A 169 15.48 -7.24 -0.57
C THR A 169 15.82 -8.58 0.10
N SER A 170 15.78 -9.68 -0.66
CA SER A 170 16.28 -11.00 -0.26
C SER A 170 17.70 -11.25 -0.80
N CYS A 171 18.54 -11.94 -0.04
CA CYS A 171 19.91 -12.33 -0.44
C CYS A 171 20.03 -13.81 -0.86
N GLY A 172 18.94 -14.46 -1.21
CA GLY A 172 18.96 -15.79 -1.83
C GLY A 172 19.23 -15.72 -3.34
N PRO A 173 19.52 -16.85 -3.99
CA PRO A 173 19.57 -16.95 -5.44
C PRO A 173 18.18 -16.66 -6.02
N LEU A 174 18.10 -15.79 -7.02
CA LEU A 174 16.89 -15.36 -7.69
C LEU A 174 16.99 -15.56 -9.19
N THR A 175 15.91 -16.03 -9.80
CA THR A 175 15.90 -16.46 -11.20
C THR A 175 15.13 -15.49 -12.09
N SER A 176 15.79 -14.98 -13.12
CA SER A 176 15.14 -14.34 -14.27
C SER A 176 14.95 -15.36 -15.39
N VAL A 177 13.84 -15.26 -16.12
CA VAL A 177 13.48 -16.20 -17.18
C VAL A 177 13.26 -15.44 -18.47
N GLY A 178 13.93 -15.87 -19.54
CA GLY A 178 13.69 -15.43 -20.91
C GLY A 178 13.02 -16.53 -21.72
N ARG A 179 11.94 -16.21 -22.45
CA ARG A 179 11.27 -17.11 -23.37
C ARG A 179 11.21 -16.45 -24.74
N VAL A 180 11.56 -17.20 -25.75
CA VAL A 180 11.54 -16.72 -27.14
C VAL A 180 10.97 -17.81 -28.04
N ASN A 181 10.21 -17.41 -29.03
CA ASN A 181 9.83 -18.24 -30.17
C ASN A 181 10.11 -17.52 -31.48
N SER A 182 9.99 -18.22 -32.58
CA SER A 182 10.16 -17.69 -33.92
C SER A 182 8.90 -17.91 -34.76
N TYR A 183 8.88 -17.34 -35.96
CA TYR A 183 7.77 -17.54 -36.89
C TYR A 183 7.70 -18.97 -37.42
N GLN A 184 8.82 -19.66 -37.55
CA GLN A 184 8.87 -21.03 -38.01
C GLN A 184 8.74 -22.03 -36.83
N MET A 185 9.23 -21.66 -35.65
CA MET A 185 9.18 -22.48 -34.43
C MET A 185 8.32 -21.80 -33.36
N PRO A 186 6.99 -22.04 -33.36
CA PRO A 186 6.07 -21.37 -32.42
C PRO A 186 6.21 -21.88 -30.97
N ALA A 187 6.88 -23.01 -30.75
CA ALA A 187 7.20 -23.51 -29.42
C ALA A 187 8.26 -22.62 -28.76
N PHE A 188 8.02 -22.23 -27.48
CA PHE A 188 8.96 -21.38 -26.75
C PHE A 188 10.22 -22.14 -26.36
N SER A 189 11.38 -21.56 -26.64
CA SER A 189 12.65 -21.87 -26.00
C SER A 189 12.78 -21.04 -24.74
N GLU A 190 13.10 -21.67 -23.61
CA GLU A 190 13.26 -21.00 -22.32
C GLU A 190 14.71 -21.08 -21.84
N LYS A 191 15.21 -19.96 -21.31
CA LYS A 191 16.50 -19.86 -20.64
C LYS A 191 16.36 -19.10 -19.34
N THR A 192 17.15 -19.49 -18.37
CA THR A 192 17.18 -18.87 -17.04
C THR A 192 18.53 -18.22 -16.76
N SER A 193 18.49 -17.17 -15.97
CA SER A 193 19.69 -16.50 -15.44
C SER A 193 19.50 -16.28 -13.93
N VAL A 194 20.45 -16.75 -13.15
CA VAL A 194 20.43 -16.67 -11.68
C VAL A 194 21.43 -15.62 -11.22
N PHE A 195 21.02 -14.78 -10.27
CA PHE A 195 21.92 -13.90 -9.54
C PHE A 195 21.56 -13.87 -8.06
N THR A 196 22.52 -13.54 -7.21
CA THR A 196 22.34 -13.45 -5.77
C THR A 196 22.61 -12.01 -5.33
N PRO A 197 21.58 -11.26 -4.86
CA PRO A 197 21.79 -9.95 -4.27
C PRO A 197 22.64 -10.01 -3.01
N THR A 198 23.36 -8.94 -2.71
CA THR A 198 24.18 -8.80 -1.50
C THR A 198 23.75 -7.58 -0.70
N GLY A 199 24.10 -7.50 0.58
CA GLY A 199 23.83 -6.34 1.43
C GLY A 199 22.43 -6.28 2.03
N CYS A 200 21.60 -7.34 1.92
CA CYS A 200 20.26 -7.39 2.50
C CYS A 200 20.27 -7.24 4.03
N ASP A 201 21.32 -7.71 4.70
CA ASP A 201 21.47 -7.59 6.16
C ASP A 201 21.57 -6.13 6.63
N SER A 202 22.03 -5.23 5.76
CA SER A 202 22.12 -3.80 6.06
C SER A 202 20.79 -3.06 5.94
N LEU A 203 19.80 -3.63 5.24
CA LEU A 203 18.49 -3.00 5.08
C LEU A 203 17.76 -2.89 6.42
N GLY A 204 17.14 -1.75 6.71
CA GLY A 204 16.25 -1.56 7.85
C GLY A 204 14.99 -2.43 7.72
N PHE A 205 14.28 -2.64 8.86
CA PHE A 205 12.92 -3.18 8.89
C PHE A 205 12.23 -2.69 10.17
N SER A 206 11.54 -1.57 10.09
CA SER A 206 10.95 -0.86 11.23
C SER A 206 9.44 -0.62 11.06
N PRO A 207 8.65 -1.67 10.75
CA PRO A 207 7.21 -1.53 10.53
C PRO A 207 6.49 -1.11 11.80
N SER A 208 5.32 -0.48 11.62
CA SER A 208 4.40 -0.14 12.70
C SER A 208 2.97 -0.54 12.34
N ALA A 209 2.09 -0.57 13.34
CA ALA A 209 0.68 -0.88 13.13
C ALA A 209 -0.22 0.15 13.81
N GLU A 210 -1.39 0.36 13.24
CA GLU A 210 -2.49 1.08 13.86
C GLU A 210 -3.81 0.40 13.50
N GLY A 211 -4.87 0.68 14.24
CA GLY A 211 -6.18 0.13 13.90
C GLY A 211 -7.28 0.55 14.84
N ALA A 212 -8.49 0.14 14.50
CA ALA A 212 -9.70 0.41 15.27
C ALA A 212 -10.62 -0.81 15.28
N LEU A 213 -11.15 -1.13 16.43
CA LEU A 213 -12.09 -2.23 16.67
C LEU A 213 -13.41 -1.69 17.18
N GLY A 214 -14.50 -2.02 16.50
CA GLY A 214 -15.85 -1.65 16.88
C GLY A 214 -16.26 -0.26 16.42
N SER A 215 -17.50 0.06 16.79
CA SER A 215 -18.16 1.34 16.55
C SER A 215 -18.95 1.73 17.81
N PRO A 216 -19.53 2.94 17.89
CA PRO A 216 -20.36 3.32 19.04
C PRO A 216 -21.55 2.38 19.34
N SER A 217 -21.99 1.59 18.38
CA SER A 217 -23.08 0.61 18.53
C SER A 217 -22.64 -0.83 18.74
N THR A 218 -21.37 -1.18 18.48
CA THR A 218 -20.86 -2.55 18.48
C THR A 218 -19.75 -2.78 19.50
N THR A 219 -19.97 -2.39 20.76
CA THR A 219 -18.98 -2.53 21.86
C THR A 219 -19.31 -3.63 22.86
N ARG A 220 -20.48 -4.27 22.75
CA ARG A 220 -20.93 -5.30 23.70
C ARG A 220 -20.48 -6.69 23.27
N LYS A 221 -20.34 -7.60 24.24
CA LYS A 221 -20.28 -9.05 24.00
C LYS A 221 -21.42 -9.48 23.06
N GLY A 222 -21.11 -10.37 22.12
CA GLY A 222 -22.04 -10.84 21.08
C GLY A 222 -22.31 -9.84 19.94
N SER A 223 -21.69 -8.65 19.97
CA SER A 223 -21.76 -7.72 18.83
C SER A 223 -20.80 -8.15 17.71
N LEU A 224 -21.15 -7.79 16.48
CA LEU A 224 -20.37 -8.02 15.27
C LEU A 224 -19.69 -6.71 14.85
N PRO A 225 -18.49 -6.41 15.36
CA PRO A 225 -17.85 -5.12 15.16
C PRO A 225 -17.13 -5.04 13.80
N PRO A 226 -17.02 -3.86 13.19
CA PRO A 226 -16.02 -3.64 12.16
C PRO A 226 -14.62 -3.64 12.78
N LEU A 227 -13.62 -4.09 12.01
CA LEU A 227 -12.20 -4.04 12.37
C LEU A 227 -11.42 -3.42 11.22
N THR A 228 -10.58 -2.46 11.54
CA THR A 228 -9.59 -1.93 10.61
C THR A 228 -8.21 -2.09 11.22
N THR A 229 -7.29 -2.66 10.46
CA THR A 229 -5.87 -2.75 10.82
C THR A 229 -5.04 -2.20 9.66
N THR A 230 -4.04 -1.40 9.96
CA THR A 230 -3.10 -0.85 8.98
C THR A 230 -1.69 -1.13 9.45
N LEU A 231 -0.94 -1.85 8.63
CA LEU A 231 0.51 -2.00 8.75
C LEU A 231 1.17 -0.89 7.93
N LYS A 232 2.19 -0.25 8.47
CA LYS A 232 2.94 0.83 7.82
C LYS A 232 4.40 0.45 7.71
N PHE A 233 4.99 0.79 6.58
CA PHE A 233 6.36 0.43 6.22
C PHE A 233 7.10 1.65 5.67
N ASP A 234 8.42 1.62 5.75
CA ASP A 234 9.26 2.48 4.95
C ASP A 234 9.57 1.76 3.63
N PRO A 235 9.21 2.31 2.46
CA PRO A 235 9.45 1.66 1.19
C PRO A 235 10.94 1.54 0.81
N GLU A 236 11.85 2.24 1.48
CA GLU A 236 13.30 2.11 1.28
C GLU A 236 13.93 1.00 2.14
N GLU A 237 13.19 0.44 3.09
CA GLU A 237 13.60 -0.71 3.90
C GLU A 237 13.30 -2.04 3.18
N ALA A 238 13.62 -3.16 3.86
CA ALA A 238 13.32 -4.50 3.36
C ALA A 238 11.81 -4.71 3.21
N ALA A 239 11.39 -5.37 2.13
CA ALA A 239 9.99 -5.63 1.87
C ALA A 239 9.42 -6.74 2.77
N LEU A 240 8.11 -6.71 3.00
CA LEU A 240 7.39 -7.68 3.81
C LEU A 240 7.28 -9.03 3.10
N LYS A 241 7.76 -10.11 3.76
CA LYS A 241 7.59 -11.50 3.31
C LYS A 241 6.39 -12.16 4.01
N THR A 242 6.35 -12.10 5.34
CA THR A 242 5.31 -12.76 6.14
C THR A 242 4.71 -11.78 7.14
N ALA A 243 3.37 -11.74 7.22
CA ALA A 243 2.64 -10.99 8.24
C ALA A 243 1.79 -11.93 9.10
N GLU A 244 2.10 -12.00 10.39
CA GLU A 244 1.30 -12.70 11.39
C GLU A 244 0.64 -11.67 12.31
N VAL A 245 -0.70 -11.61 12.31
CA VAL A 245 -1.47 -10.73 13.18
C VAL A 245 -2.42 -11.56 14.02
N THR A 246 -2.25 -11.55 15.34
CA THR A 246 -3.14 -12.23 16.28
C THR A 246 -4.08 -11.21 16.92
N LEU A 247 -5.38 -11.43 16.75
CA LEU A 247 -6.43 -10.63 17.36
C LEU A 247 -6.49 -10.89 18.87
N PRO A 248 -6.93 -9.90 19.69
CA PRO A 248 -7.03 -10.09 21.13
C PRO A 248 -8.07 -11.16 21.49
N PRO A 249 -7.96 -11.83 22.64
CA PRO A 249 -8.91 -12.86 23.09
C PRO A 249 -10.35 -12.36 23.30
N SER A 250 -10.54 -11.04 23.25
CA SER A 250 -11.88 -10.40 23.27
C SER A 250 -12.61 -10.52 21.92
N VAL A 251 -11.95 -11.02 20.89
CA VAL A 251 -12.48 -11.19 19.52
C VAL A 251 -12.44 -12.66 19.14
N GLY A 252 -13.58 -13.21 18.76
CA GLY A 252 -13.72 -14.56 18.22
C GLY A 252 -14.26 -14.54 16.78
N PRO A 253 -14.36 -15.72 16.13
CA PRO A 253 -14.96 -15.84 14.81
C PRO A 253 -16.48 -15.68 14.89
N ASN A 254 -17.06 -15.02 13.90
CA ASN A 254 -18.51 -15.08 13.68
C ASN A 254 -18.85 -16.34 12.87
N LEU A 255 -19.26 -17.39 13.54
CA LEU A 255 -19.55 -18.68 12.89
C LEU A 255 -20.72 -18.62 11.89
N LYS A 256 -21.58 -17.60 11.97
CA LYS A 256 -22.73 -17.42 11.06
C LYS A 256 -22.34 -17.05 9.63
N VAL A 257 -21.08 -16.64 9.39
CA VAL A 257 -20.58 -16.36 8.04
C VAL A 257 -19.98 -17.60 7.36
N LEU A 258 -19.68 -18.66 8.09
CA LEU A 258 -19.04 -19.87 7.54
C LEU A 258 -19.82 -20.50 6.38
N PRO A 259 -21.16 -20.61 6.40
CA PRO A 259 -21.90 -21.18 5.25
C PRO A 259 -21.81 -20.37 3.97
N ARG A 260 -21.33 -19.12 4.05
CA ARG A 260 -21.14 -18.23 2.90
C ARG A 260 -19.69 -18.17 2.44
N ALA A 261 -18.78 -18.88 3.11
CA ALA A 261 -17.39 -18.92 2.69
C ALA A 261 -17.26 -19.51 1.27
N CYS A 262 -16.41 -18.90 0.47
CA CYS A 262 -16.06 -19.37 -0.86
C CYS A 262 -15.53 -20.80 -0.78
N GLN A 263 -16.11 -21.70 -1.60
CA GLN A 263 -15.73 -23.11 -1.59
C GLN A 263 -14.37 -23.32 -2.25
N ARG A 264 -13.70 -24.43 -1.94
CA ARG A 264 -12.34 -24.72 -2.43
C ARG A 264 -12.22 -24.59 -3.95
N ALA A 265 -13.13 -25.20 -4.71
CA ALA A 265 -13.10 -25.14 -6.17
C ALA A 265 -13.23 -23.70 -6.71
N GLU A 266 -14.10 -22.87 -6.12
CA GLU A 266 -14.25 -21.46 -6.48
C GLU A 266 -13.00 -20.65 -6.08
N ALA A 267 -12.42 -20.96 -4.92
CA ALA A 267 -11.19 -20.32 -4.44
C ALA A 267 -10.01 -20.63 -5.37
N ASP A 268 -9.85 -21.90 -5.77
CA ASP A 268 -8.78 -22.33 -6.68
C ASP A 268 -8.96 -21.72 -8.08
N ALA A 269 -10.21 -21.61 -8.55
CA ALA A 269 -10.56 -20.94 -9.80
C ALA A 269 -10.52 -19.40 -9.73
N ASN A 270 -10.24 -18.81 -8.55
CA ASN A 270 -10.27 -17.37 -8.30
C ASN A 270 -11.63 -16.69 -8.63
N THR A 271 -12.74 -17.42 -8.41
CA THR A 271 -14.12 -17.01 -8.73
C THR A 271 -15.02 -16.91 -7.51
N CYS A 272 -14.46 -16.53 -6.35
CA CYS A 272 -15.23 -16.37 -5.12
C CYS A 272 -16.44 -15.45 -5.29
N PRO A 273 -17.64 -15.88 -4.84
CA PRO A 273 -18.86 -15.09 -4.94
C PRO A 273 -18.85 -13.91 -3.97
N ASP A 274 -19.54 -12.83 -4.32
CA ASP A 274 -19.64 -11.63 -3.47
C ASP A 274 -20.29 -11.92 -2.11
N SER A 275 -21.07 -12.97 -1.97
CA SER A 275 -21.64 -13.41 -0.70
C SER A 275 -20.58 -13.82 0.33
N SER A 276 -19.40 -14.24 -0.12
CA SER A 276 -18.26 -14.61 0.72
C SER A 276 -17.35 -13.42 1.09
N ARG A 277 -17.64 -12.24 0.54
CA ARG A 277 -16.89 -11.00 0.86
C ARG A 277 -17.12 -10.61 2.31
N VAL A 278 -16.01 -10.37 3.01
CA VAL A 278 -16.00 -9.99 4.45
C VAL A 278 -15.31 -8.65 4.70
N GLY A 279 -14.78 -8.02 3.64
CA GLY A 279 -14.10 -6.74 3.81
C GLY A 279 -13.41 -6.21 2.55
N THR A 280 -12.47 -5.30 2.77
CA THR A 280 -11.69 -4.63 1.74
C THR A 280 -10.24 -4.52 2.18
N ALA A 281 -9.31 -4.84 1.29
CA ALA A 281 -7.88 -4.54 1.43
C ALA A 281 -7.53 -3.26 0.67
N ILE A 282 -6.62 -2.45 1.21
CA ILE A 282 -6.08 -1.25 0.57
C ILE A 282 -4.56 -1.30 0.69
N ILE A 283 -3.89 -1.22 -0.45
CA ILE A 283 -2.43 -1.27 -0.56
C ILE A 283 -1.93 0.06 -1.12
N ASP A 284 -1.02 0.69 -0.40
CA ASP A 284 -0.29 1.87 -0.86
C ASP A 284 1.16 1.49 -1.13
N SER A 285 1.59 1.64 -2.37
CA SER A 285 2.95 1.34 -2.84
C SER A 285 3.51 2.54 -3.61
N PRO A 286 4.82 2.84 -3.52
CA PRO A 286 5.44 3.87 -4.34
C PRO A 286 5.45 3.54 -5.84
N LEU A 287 5.16 2.30 -6.23
CA LEU A 287 5.08 1.86 -7.62
C LEU A 287 3.77 2.30 -8.30
N GLN A 288 2.77 2.73 -7.54
CA GLN A 288 1.46 3.16 -8.02
C GLN A 288 1.20 4.62 -7.68
N ALA A 289 0.53 5.34 -8.59
CA ALA A 289 0.16 6.74 -8.37
C ALA A 289 -0.90 6.93 -7.27
N THR A 290 -1.76 5.93 -7.08
CA THR A 290 -2.83 5.92 -6.09
C THR A 290 -2.91 4.55 -5.41
N PRO A 291 -3.36 4.48 -4.14
CA PRO A 291 -3.58 3.20 -3.48
C PRO A 291 -4.54 2.30 -4.25
N VAL A 292 -4.22 1.02 -4.32
CA VAL A 292 -5.06 -0.01 -4.94
C VAL A 292 -5.91 -0.67 -3.86
N GLN A 293 -7.19 -0.89 -4.17
CA GLN A 293 -8.11 -1.56 -3.24
C GLN A 293 -8.82 -2.72 -3.91
N GLY A 294 -9.07 -3.77 -3.13
CA GLY A 294 -9.76 -4.96 -3.59
C GLY A 294 -10.55 -5.65 -2.50
N PRO A 295 -11.49 -6.54 -2.86
CA PRO A 295 -12.27 -7.30 -1.91
C PRO A 295 -11.41 -8.29 -1.12
N VAL A 296 -11.89 -8.58 0.10
CA VAL A 296 -11.39 -9.66 0.95
C VAL A 296 -12.51 -10.68 1.10
N TYR A 297 -12.24 -11.90 0.70
CA TYR A 297 -13.17 -13.02 0.78
C TYR A 297 -12.78 -13.97 1.92
N LEU A 298 -13.78 -14.52 2.59
CA LEU A 298 -13.61 -15.67 3.47
C LEU A 298 -13.68 -16.93 2.59
N ALA A 299 -12.66 -17.79 2.62
CA ALA A 299 -12.54 -18.88 1.65
C ALA A 299 -11.84 -20.12 2.25
N PHE A 300 -12.25 -21.29 1.80
CA PHE A 300 -11.53 -22.54 2.06
C PHE A 300 -10.35 -22.65 1.07
N ASN A 301 -9.28 -21.93 1.36
CA ASN A 301 -8.08 -21.82 0.52
C ASN A 301 -6.91 -22.70 0.98
N SER A 302 -7.13 -23.56 1.96
CA SER A 302 -6.16 -24.52 2.49
C SER A 302 -6.87 -25.73 3.07
N ASP A 303 -6.12 -26.77 3.47
CA ASP A 303 -6.65 -27.97 4.14
C ASP A 303 -6.92 -27.75 5.64
N ALA A 304 -6.80 -26.51 6.12
CA ALA A 304 -7.12 -26.15 7.50
C ALA A 304 -8.64 -26.25 7.75
N SER A 305 -9.01 -26.58 8.99
CA SER A 305 -10.40 -26.69 9.44
C SER A 305 -11.16 -25.37 9.45
N LEU A 306 -10.46 -24.25 9.49
CA LEU A 306 -11.02 -22.90 9.41
C LEU A 306 -10.80 -22.32 8.01
N PRO A 307 -11.79 -21.62 7.44
CA PRO A 307 -11.55 -20.88 6.22
C PRO A 307 -10.55 -19.77 6.45
N GLY A 308 -9.70 -19.52 5.44
CA GLY A 308 -8.76 -18.43 5.39
C GLY A 308 -9.34 -17.19 4.74
N LEU A 309 -8.45 -16.31 4.29
CA LEU A 309 -8.79 -15.09 3.57
C LEU A 309 -8.17 -15.11 2.18
N ILE A 310 -8.88 -14.58 1.19
CA ILE A 310 -8.34 -14.26 -0.12
C ILE A 310 -8.47 -12.75 -0.32
N VAL A 311 -7.34 -12.08 -0.51
CA VAL A 311 -7.29 -10.69 -0.97
C VAL A 311 -7.10 -10.69 -2.47
N LYS A 312 -8.03 -10.10 -3.20
CA LYS A 312 -7.96 -10.00 -4.66
C LYS A 312 -7.79 -8.54 -5.08
N LEU A 313 -6.61 -8.18 -5.55
CA LEU A 313 -6.35 -6.85 -6.08
C LEU A 313 -6.70 -6.84 -7.58
N PRO A 314 -7.48 -5.85 -8.04
CA PRO A 314 -7.85 -5.73 -9.44
C PRO A 314 -6.68 -5.27 -10.31
N PRO A 315 -6.81 -5.34 -11.65
CA PRO A 315 -5.91 -4.62 -12.54
C PRO A 315 -5.78 -3.14 -12.15
N PRO A 316 -4.61 -2.51 -12.37
CA PRO A 316 -3.46 -3.03 -13.11
C PRO A 316 -2.52 -3.95 -12.32
N VAL A 317 -2.73 -4.13 -11.01
CA VAL A 317 -1.87 -4.98 -10.17
C VAL A 317 -2.15 -6.46 -10.39
N ASP A 318 -3.44 -6.83 -10.47
CA ASP A 318 -3.94 -8.20 -10.71
C ASP A 318 -3.24 -9.25 -9.85
N LEU A 319 -3.31 -9.04 -8.54
CA LEU A 319 -2.61 -9.86 -7.55
C LEU A 319 -3.58 -10.50 -6.57
N ARG A 320 -3.40 -11.80 -6.31
CA ARG A 320 -4.05 -12.53 -5.23
C ARG A 320 -3.04 -12.77 -4.10
N VAL A 321 -3.51 -12.56 -2.86
CA VAL A 321 -2.74 -12.89 -1.64
C VAL A 321 -3.64 -13.70 -0.71
N ASP A 322 -3.14 -14.86 -0.28
CA ASP A 322 -3.86 -15.79 0.57
C ASP A 322 -3.43 -15.66 2.02
N GLY A 323 -4.41 -15.59 2.92
CA GLY A 323 -4.21 -15.54 4.36
C GLY A 323 -4.78 -16.79 5.03
N LEU A 324 -4.03 -17.37 5.96
CA LEU A 324 -4.46 -18.52 6.75
C LEU A 324 -4.93 -18.07 8.12
N ILE A 325 -6.07 -18.58 8.57
CA ILE A 325 -6.60 -18.31 9.91
C ILE A 325 -6.42 -19.54 10.80
N ALA A 326 -5.84 -19.32 11.98
CA ALA A 326 -5.68 -20.35 13.01
C ALA A 326 -6.19 -19.85 14.36
N ALA A 327 -6.86 -20.73 15.10
CA ALA A 327 -7.16 -20.49 16.50
C ALA A 327 -5.91 -20.80 17.35
N THR A 328 -5.54 -19.86 18.21
CA THR A 328 -4.41 -19.99 19.12
C THR A 328 -4.83 -19.63 20.55
N PRO A 329 -4.09 -20.02 21.58
CA PRO A 329 -4.38 -19.58 22.96
C PRO A 329 -4.43 -18.06 23.13
N GLY A 330 -3.73 -17.31 22.26
CA GLY A 330 -3.71 -15.84 22.24
C GLY A 330 -4.88 -15.19 21.50
N GLY A 331 -5.68 -15.95 20.76
CA GLY A 331 -6.77 -15.45 19.92
C GLY A 331 -6.70 -15.98 18.48
N LEU A 332 -7.44 -15.37 17.57
CA LEU A 332 -7.41 -15.70 16.16
C LEU A 332 -6.15 -15.10 15.51
N ARG A 333 -5.30 -15.94 14.96
CA ARG A 333 -4.12 -15.53 14.20
C ARG A 333 -4.41 -15.62 12.70
N ASN A 334 -4.14 -14.55 12.00
CA ASN A 334 -4.14 -14.52 10.55
C ASN A 334 -2.69 -14.39 10.06
N THR A 335 -2.28 -15.26 9.13
CA THR A 335 -0.95 -15.31 8.54
C THR A 335 -1.05 -15.13 7.04
N PHE A 336 -0.46 -14.06 6.51
CA PHE A 336 -0.17 -13.89 5.09
C PHE A 336 1.31 -14.21 4.88
N ASP A 337 1.58 -15.29 4.17
CA ASP A 337 2.95 -15.71 3.84
C ASP A 337 3.20 -15.61 2.33
N GLY A 338 4.47 -15.56 1.95
CA GLY A 338 4.84 -15.47 0.55
C GLY A 338 4.43 -14.16 -0.11
N ASN A 339 4.29 -13.06 0.65
CA ASN A 339 4.05 -11.76 0.04
C ASN A 339 5.18 -11.42 -0.94
N PRO A 340 4.88 -10.79 -2.09
CA PRO A 340 5.91 -10.46 -3.07
C PRO A 340 6.90 -9.41 -2.51
N ASP A 341 8.16 -9.48 -2.97
CA ASP A 341 9.20 -8.50 -2.62
C ASP A 341 8.94 -7.16 -3.30
N LEU A 342 7.87 -6.49 -2.84
CA LEU A 342 7.40 -5.20 -3.36
C LEU A 342 7.47 -4.13 -2.27
N PRO A 343 7.90 -2.90 -2.59
CA PRO A 343 7.91 -1.82 -1.62
C PRO A 343 6.48 -1.39 -1.27
N LEU A 344 6.19 -1.28 0.00
CA LEU A 344 4.91 -0.84 0.54
C LEU A 344 5.11 0.41 1.41
N ARG A 345 4.13 1.33 1.39
CA ARG A 345 3.95 2.37 2.42
C ARG A 345 2.97 1.89 3.47
N SER A 346 1.89 1.23 3.05
CA SER A 346 0.91 0.65 3.97
C SER A 346 0.11 -0.49 3.34
N PHE A 347 -0.32 -1.38 4.23
CA PHE A 347 -1.30 -2.43 3.94
C PHE A 347 -2.44 -2.33 4.97
N THR A 348 -3.65 -2.05 4.51
CA THR A 348 -4.83 -1.91 5.37
C THR A 348 -5.84 -3.01 5.06
N LEU A 349 -6.27 -3.72 6.10
CA LEU A 349 -7.43 -4.60 6.06
C LEU A 349 -8.60 -3.95 6.81
N ARG A 350 -9.74 -3.88 6.14
CA ARG A 350 -11.02 -3.44 6.72
C ARG A 350 -12.00 -4.59 6.66
N PHE A 351 -12.34 -5.15 7.80
CA PHE A 351 -13.41 -6.12 7.92
C PHE A 351 -14.73 -5.42 8.22
N ASP A 352 -15.77 -5.86 7.56
CA ASP A 352 -17.12 -5.33 7.74
C ASP A 352 -17.67 -5.72 9.11
N GLY A 353 -18.54 -4.89 9.63
CA GLY A 353 -19.33 -5.21 10.82
C GLY A 353 -20.73 -5.71 10.44
N GLY A 354 -21.49 -6.17 11.44
CA GLY A 354 -22.84 -6.68 11.24
C GLY A 354 -22.87 -8.08 10.64
N ALA A 355 -23.94 -8.42 9.92
CA ALA A 355 -24.19 -9.80 9.49
C ALA A 355 -23.13 -10.38 8.54
N SER A 356 -22.43 -9.55 7.79
CA SER A 356 -21.33 -9.96 6.90
C SER A 356 -19.96 -9.96 7.59
N GLY A 357 -19.86 -9.40 8.81
CA GLY A 357 -18.60 -9.32 9.54
C GLY A 357 -18.07 -10.68 9.99
N PRO A 358 -16.78 -10.96 9.79
CA PRO A 358 -16.20 -12.27 10.12
C PRO A 358 -15.89 -12.46 11.59
N ILE A 359 -16.06 -11.44 12.43
CA ILE A 359 -15.68 -11.47 13.84
C ILE A 359 -16.83 -11.11 14.76
N GLU A 360 -16.80 -11.69 15.98
CA GLU A 360 -17.75 -11.45 17.08
C GLU A 360 -16.99 -11.11 18.36
N LEU A 361 -17.55 -10.24 19.20
CA LEU A 361 -16.98 -9.91 20.51
C LEU A 361 -17.31 -10.96 21.55
N SER A 362 -16.30 -11.56 22.14
CA SER A 362 -16.44 -12.47 23.30
C SER A 362 -16.57 -11.72 24.65
N LYS A 363 -16.19 -10.42 24.69
CA LYS A 363 -16.24 -9.54 25.87
C LYS A 363 -16.67 -8.12 25.47
N ASP A 364 -17.14 -7.33 26.45
CA ASP A 364 -17.42 -5.91 26.25
C ASP A 364 -16.10 -5.14 26.04
N LEU A 365 -15.94 -4.48 24.91
CA LEU A 365 -14.71 -3.72 24.56
C LEU A 365 -14.39 -2.61 25.57
N CYS A 366 -15.41 -2.04 26.21
CA CYS A 366 -15.24 -0.92 27.13
C CYS A 366 -15.01 -1.35 28.58
N ALA A 367 -14.99 -2.65 28.87
CA ALA A 367 -14.69 -3.14 30.21
C ALA A 367 -13.19 -2.95 30.52
N ALA A 368 -12.89 -2.60 31.78
CA ALA A 368 -11.51 -2.32 32.21
C ALA A 368 -10.55 -3.52 32.03
N SER A 369 -11.08 -4.74 32.11
CA SER A 369 -10.31 -5.99 31.97
C SER A 369 -10.18 -6.48 30.54
N THR A 370 -10.76 -5.78 29.54
CA THR A 370 -10.72 -6.24 28.14
C THR A 370 -9.43 -5.80 27.47
N ASP A 371 -8.63 -6.77 27.06
CA ASP A 371 -7.48 -6.51 26.20
C ASP A 371 -7.95 -6.26 24.78
N THR A 372 -7.49 -5.16 24.19
CA THR A 372 -7.78 -4.73 22.81
C THR A 372 -6.50 -4.65 21.96
N ARG A 373 -5.39 -5.24 22.44
CA ARG A 373 -4.12 -5.23 21.73
C ARG A 373 -4.02 -6.40 20.77
N ILE A 374 -3.65 -6.11 19.53
CA ILE A 374 -3.19 -7.12 18.58
C ILE A 374 -1.72 -7.44 18.85
N SER A 375 -1.33 -8.67 18.62
CA SER A 375 0.09 -9.06 18.53
C SER A 375 0.46 -9.16 17.07
N VAL A 376 1.55 -8.50 16.70
CA VAL A 376 2.03 -8.40 15.32
C VAL A 376 3.43 -8.99 15.26
N LYS A 377 3.66 -9.91 14.33
CA LYS A 377 4.98 -10.43 13.98
C LYS A 377 5.12 -10.34 12.47
N LEU A 378 6.12 -9.60 12.01
CA LEU A 378 6.39 -9.36 10.60
C LEU A 378 7.79 -9.84 10.28
N THR A 379 7.93 -10.56 9.18
CA THR A 379 9.21 -11.03 8.67
C THR A 379 9.45 -10.42 7.31
N ALA A 380 10.62 -9.81 7.13
CA ALA A 380 11.05 -9.24 5.86
C ALA A 380 11.66 -10.28 4.93
N HIS A 381 11.76 -9.98 3.64
CA HIS A 381 12.53 -10.79 2.69
C HIS A 381 14.02 -10.90 3.04
N SER A 382 14.59 -9.89 3.72
CA SER A 382 15.95 -9.93 4.28
C SER A 382 16.12 -10.87 5.48
N GLY A 383 15.04 -11.52 5.96
CA GLY A 383 15.05 -12.37 7.15
C GLY A 383 14.88 -11.61 8.47
N LYS A 384 14.88 -10.27 8.47
CA LYS A 384 14.65 -9.48 9.69
C LYS A 384 13.23 -9.66 10.19
N VAL A 385 13.10 -9.73 11.53
CA VAL A 385 11.81 -9.91 12.22
C VAL A 385 11.53 -8.70 13.10
N SER A 386 10.30 -8.18 13.00
CA SER A 386 9.77 -7.16 13.91
C SER A 386 8.56 -7.73 14.65
N GLN A 387 8.59 -7.69 15.98
CA GLN A 387 7.50 -8.22 16.81
C GLN A 387 7.11 -7.20 17.88
N PHE A 388 5.80 -6.87 17.95
CA PHE A 388 5.28 -5.90 18.91
C PHE A 388 3.79 -6.11 19.15
N LYS A 389 3.27 -5.42 20.19
CA LYS A 389 1.83 -5.34 20.47
C LYS A 389 1.32 -3.93 20.19
N GLN A 390 0.17 -3.83 19.54
CA GLN A 390 -0.47 -2.56 19.20
C GLN A 390 -1.87 -2.51 19.79
N GLU A 391 -2.18 -1.47 20.59
CA GLU A 391 -3.53 -1.23 21.06
C GLU A 391 -4.41 -0.71 19.92
N LEU A 392 -5.58 -1.34 19.73
CA LEU A 392 -6.58 -0.88 18.79
C LEU A 392 -7.40 0.24 19.41
N ALA A 393 -7.66 1.29 18.63
CA ALA A 393 -8.64 2.30 19.01
C ALA A 393 -10.03 1.65 19.15
N THR A 394 -10.78 2.04 20.19
CA THR A 394 -12.14 1.55 20.43
C THR A 394 -13.12 2.73 20.40
N PRO A 395 -13.55 3.19 19.23
CA PRO A 395 -14.30 4.46 19.07
C PRO A 395 -15.57 4.54 19.91
N GLY A 396 -16.20 3.39 20.20
CA GLY A 396 -17.37 3.32 21.07
C GLY A 396 -17.08 3.44 22.55
N CYS A 397 -15.81 3.31 22.96
CA CYS A 397 -15.37 3.36 24.36
C CYS A 397 -14.66 4.66 24.73
N ASP A 398 -14.27 5.44 23.75
CA ASP A 398 -13.52 6.67 23.98
C ASP A 398 -14.43 7.80 24.44
N PRO A 399 -13.99 8.61 25.43
CA PRO A 399 -14.75 9.75 25.89
C PRO A 399 -14.87 10.82 24.80
N ILE A 400 -15.97 11.56 24.84
CA ILE A 400 -16.30 12.60 23.85
C ILE A 400 -16.15 13.98 24.47
N ALA A 401 -15.57 14.92 23.70
CA ALA A 401 -15.49 16.32 24.09
C ALA A 401 -16.27 17.21 23.11
N ARG A 402 -17.19 18.01 23.62
CA ARG A 402 -17.87 19.07 22.89
C ARG A 402 -17.43 20.42 23.44
N VAL A 403 -16.90 21.30 22.59
CA VAL A 403 -16.37 22.59 22.98
C VAL A 403 -17.02 23.70 22.17
N SER A 404 -17.32 24.81 22.85
CA SER A 404 -17.76 26.05 22.21
C SER A 404 -16.99 27.24 22.74
N VAL A 405 -16.71 28.21 21.87
CA VAL A 405 -16.09 29.48 22.25
C VAL A 405 -16.95 30.61 21.69
N LYS A 406 -17.62 31.34 22.60
CA LYS A 406 -18.52 32.44 22.25
C LYS A 406 -17.91 33.80 22.64
N LYS A 407 -18.00 34.80 21.76
CA LYS A 407 -17.63 36.18 22.06
C LYS A 407 -18.77 36.87 22.81
N ARG A 408 -18.46 37.63 23.87
CA ARG A 408 -19.42 38.48 24.59
C ARG A 408 -18.78 39.87 24.81
N LYS A 409 -19.25 40.89 24.14
CA LYS A 409 -18.68 42.26 24.22
C LYS A 409 -17.15 42.22 24.18
N ARG A 410 -16.46 42.51 25.31
CA ARG A 410 -15.00 42.56 25.45
C ARG A 410 -14.37 41.25 25.97
N SER A 411 -15.11 40.19 26.10
CA SER A 411 -14.64 38.93 26.67
C SER A 411 -15.09 37.71 25.86
N PHE A 412 -14.55 36.53 26.19
CA PHE A 412 -14.92 35.24 25.61
C PHE A 412 -15.39 34.28 26.69
N THR A 413 -16.29 33.41 26.32
CA THR A 413 -16.71 32.27 27.12
C THR A 413 -16.31 30.98 26.40
N LEU A 414 -15.53 30.11 27.07
CA LEU A 414 -15.27 28.76 26.63
C LEU A 414 -16.14 27.82 27.45
N ALA A 415 -16.91 26.98 26.78
CA ALA A 415 -17.64 25.89 27.44
C ALA A 415 -17.16 24.57 26.84
N ALA A 416 -16.73 23.65 27.72
CA ALA A 416 -16.36 22.28 27.36
C ALA A 416 -17.27 21.32 28.11
N VAL A 417 -17.86 20.38 27.39
CA VAL A 417 -18.63 19.26 27.95
C VAL A 417 -17.87 18.00 27.56
N LEU A 418 -17.36 17.31 28.57
CA LEU A 418 -16.61 16.08 28.46
C LEU A 418 -17.52 14.97 28.97
N THR A 419 -17.72 13.95 28.20
CA THR A 419 -18.64 12.86 28.54
C THR A 419 -17.93 11.53 28.32
N ALA A 420 -17.94 10.67 29.33
CA ALA A 420 -17.53 9.27 29.18
C ALA A 420 -18.37 8.62 28.06
N ALA A 421 -17.81 7.70 27.33
CA ALA A 421 -18.56 6.95 26.32
C ALA A 421 -19.80 6.31 26.99
N ARG A 422 -20.92 6.19 26.29
CA ARG A 422 -22.20 5.73 26.84
C ARG A 422 -22.05 4.43 27.64
N ARG A 423 -21.16 3.54 27.22
CA ARG A 423 -20.85 2.25 27.85
C ARG A 423 -19.38 2.13 28.26
N GLY A 424 -18.62 3.19 28.12
CA GLY A 424 -17.24 3.25 28.55
C GLY A 424 -17.07 3.49 30.03
N PRO A 425 -15.85 3.34 30.55
CA PRO A 425 -15.53 3.62 31.95
C PRO A 425 -15.71 5.11 32.27
N ASP A 426 -15.94 5.40 33.55
CA ASP A 426 -16.00 6.78 34.03
C ASP A 426 -14.68 7.51 33.84
N LEU A 427 -14.75 8.83 33.74
CA LEU A 427 -13.59 9.70 33.73
C LEU A 427 -13.03 9.86 35.14
N THR A 428 -11.75 9.58 35.32
CA THR A 428 -11.01 9.80 36.58
C THR A 428 -10.18 11.07 36.55
N GLY A 429 -9.86 11.55 35.35
CA GLY A 429 -9.10 12.78 35.15
C GLY A 429 -9.55 13.53 33.90
N VAL A 430 -9.58 14.86 33.97
CA VAL A 430 -9.79 15.72 32.80
C VAL A 430 -8.89 16.93 32.86
N ARG A 431 -8.40 17.36 31.71
CA ARG A 431 -7.63 18.59 31.56
C ARG A 431 -8.10 19.34 30.32
N VAL A 432 -8.59 20.56 30.51
CA VAL A 432 -9.00 21.44 29.42
C VAL A 432 -8.07 22.65 29.38
N GLY A 433 -7.32 22.77 28.30
CA GLY A 433 -6.39 23.87 28.08
C GLY A 433 -7.04 25.09 27.42
N LEU A 434 -6.48 26.25 27.64
CA LEU A 434 -6.87 27.46 26.92
C LEU A 434 -6.17 27.55 25.57
N PRO A 435 -6.87 28.01 24.51
CA PRO A 435 -6.23 28.41 23.26
C PRO A 435 -5.11 29.41 23.49
N LYS A 436 -4.00 29.29 22.75
CA LYS A 436 -2.81 30.16 22.88
C LYS A 436 -3.12 31.68 22.79
N ALA A 437 -4.19 32.05 22.07
CA ALA A 437 -4.63 33.43 21.90
C ALA A 437 -5.54 33.95 23.01
N LEU A 438 -5.95 33.12 23.96
CA LEU A 438 -6.80 33.49 25.09
C LEU A 438 -6.04 33.36 26.41
N LYS A 439 -6.32 34.29 27.31
CA LYS A 439 -5.84 34.29 28.70
C LYS A 439 -6.98 34.41 29.67
N ARG A 440 -6.75 33.96 30.90
CA ARG A 440 -7.71 34.05 31.98
C ARG A 440 -8.01 35.51 32.32
N GLY A 441 -9.28 35.82 32.54
CA GLY A 441 -9.74 37.05 33.20
C GLY A 441 -9.95 36.85 34.69
N ARG A 442 -10.58 37.83 35.36
CA ARG A 442 -10.89 37.79 36.80
C ARG A 442 -11.93 36.74 37.22
N LEU A 443 -12.79 36.31 36.29
CA LEU A 443 -13.90 35.38 36.60
C LEU A 443 -13.42 33.94 36.75
N ARG A 444 -13.97 33.24 37.76
CA ARG A 444 -13.71 31.83 38.03
C ARG A 444 -14.44 30.93 37.02
N ALA A 445 -13.85 29.78 36.68
CA ALA A 445 -14.55 28.77 35.92
C ALA A 445 -15.65 28.14 36.77
N ARG A 446 -16.81 27.89 36.16
CA ARG A 446 -17.84 27.02 36.76
C ARG A 446 -17.57 25.59 36.31
N LEU A 447 -17.57 24.69 37.29
CA LEU A 447 -17.41 23.26 37.11
C LEU A 447 -18.66 22.52 37.58
N LEU A 448 -19.17 21.63 36.73
CA LEU A 448 -20.22 20.68 37.11
C LEU A 448 -19.71 19.27 36.80
N ILE A 449 -19.79 18.39 37.78
CA ILE A 449 -19.47 16.97 37.68
C ILE A 449 -20.81 16.23 37.89
N ASP A 450 -21.24 15.49 36.88
CA ASP A 450 -22.54 14.81 36.83
C ASP A 450 -23.73 15.69 37.32
N GLY A 451 -23.72 16.94 36.85
CA GLY A 451 -24.73 17.94 37.19
C GLY A 451 -24.48 18.71 38.50
N LYS A 452 -23.68 18.20 39.43
CA LYS A 452 -23.40 18.84 40.71
C LYS A 452 -22.28 19.88 40.59
N LYS A 453 -22.42 21.02 41.28
CA LYS A 453 -21.38 22.05 41.33
C LYS A 453 -20.14 21.54 42.11
N SER A 454 -18.96 21.79 41.54
CA SER A 454 -17.69 21.40 42.17
C SER A 454 -16.67 22.55 42.12
N LYS A 455 -15.67 22.47 43.02
CA LYS A 455 -14.54 23.42 43.01
C LYS A 455 -13.55 23.02 41.93
N ALA A 456 -13.13 23.99 41.09
CA ALA A 456 -12.15 23.73 40.06
C ALA A 456 -10.73 23.98 40.57
N ALA A 457 -9.79 23.09 40.23
CA ALA A 457 -8.38 23.34 40.44
C ALA A 457 -7.91 24.55 39.57
N ARG A 458 -7.12 25.43 40.15
CA ARG A 458 -6.68 26.66 39.50
C ARG A 458 -5.35 26.43 38.78
N ALA A 459 -5.35 26.48 37.45
CA ALA A 459 -4.11 26.57 36.68
C ALA A 459 -4.13 27.80 35.74
N ARG A 460 -2.98 28.38 35.44
CA ARG A 460 -2.89 29.60 34.59
C ARG A 460 -3.43 29.38 33.18
N ARG A 461 -3.23 28.21 32.59
CA ARG A 461 -3.60 27.90 31.20
C ARG A 461 -4.45 26.64 30.99
N ALA A 462 -4.83 25.95 32.05
CA ALA A 462 -5.68 24.77 32.00
C ALA A 462 -6.53 24.62 33.25
N ILE A 463 -7.60 23.85 33.16
CA ILE A 463 -8.39 23.40 34.28
C ILE A 463 -8.29 21.88 34.38
N SER A 464 -7.93 21.37 35.57
CA SER A 464 -7.83 19.94 35.85
C SER A 464 -8.54 19.71 37.19
N PRO A 465 -9.85 19.40 37.18
CA PRO A 465 -10.58 19.10 38.40
C PRO A 465 -10.21 17.70 38.94
N LYS A 466 -10.29 17.52 40.24
CA LYS A 466 -10.31 16.20 40.88
C LYS A 466 -11.70 15.58 40.71
N LEU A 467 -11.79 14.37 40.19
CA LEU A 467 -13.06 13.71 39.88
C LEU A 467 -13.50 12.65 40.92
N GLY A 468 -12.79 12.55 42.06
CA GLY A 468 -13.11 11.56 43.10
C GLY A 468 -13.22 10.13 42.55
N GLY A 469 -14.31 9.44 42.79
CA GLY A 469 -14.56 8.07 42.36
C GLY A 469 -14.84 7.87 40.84
N GLY A 470 -14.82 8.95 40.04
CA GLY A 470 -15.12 8.96 38.61
C GLY A 470 -16.31 9.85 38.27
N ALA A 471 -16.48 10.15 36.99
CA ALA A 471 -17.56 10.99 36.48
C ALA A 471 -18.02 10.55 35.09
N ARG A 472 -19.32 10.54 34.84
CA ARG A 472 -19.89 10.29 33.51
C ARG A 472 -19.85 11.54 32.64
N ARG A 473 -19.99 12.73 33.27
CA ARG A 473 -20.06 14.00 32.55
C ARG A 473 -19.41 15.13 33.33
N VAL A 474 -18.48 15.82 32.70
CA VAL A 474 -17.81 17.00 33.25
C VAL A 474 -18.09 18.20 32.37
N LYS A 475 -18.73 19.24 32.91
CA LYS A 475 -18.98 20.49 32.21
C LYS A 475 -18.16 21.61 32.83
N ILE A 476 -17.30 22.23 32.01
CA ILE A 476 -16.45 23.35 32.39
C ILE A 476 -16.92 24.58 31.63
N VAL A 477 -17.27 25.66 32.32
CA VAL A 477 -17.64 26.93 31.68
C VAL A 477 -16.70 28.02 32.18
N TRP A 478 -15.90 28.53 31.33
CA TRP A 478 -14.88 29.54 31.61
C TRP A 478 -15.29 30.87 30.99
N LYS A 479 -15.81 31.79 31.85
CA LYS A 479 -16.29 33.10 31.45
C LYS A 479 -15.21 34.19 31.60
N GLY A 480 -15.36 35.31 30.91
CA GLY A 480 -14.52 36.48 31.06
C GLY A 480 -13.08 36.30 30.57
N LEU A 481 -12.86 35.35 29.63
CA LEU A 481 -11.54 35.19 29.01
C LEU A 481 -11.21 36.43 28.17
N LYS A 482 -9.95 36.85 28.22
CA LYS A 482 -9.43 38.01 27.46
C LYS A 482 -8.49 37.55 26.37
N ARG A 483 -8.41 38.31 25.28
CA ARG A 483 -7.40 38.10 24.23
C ARG A 483 -6.03 38.44 24.77
N VAL A 484 -5.02 37.70 24.40
CA VAL A 484 -3.61 37.99 24.68
C VAL A 484 -3.22 39.18 23.80
N LYS A 485 -2.59 40.23 24.40
CA LYS A 485 -2.12 41.44 23.68
C LYS A 485 -1.18 41.00 22.53
N GLY A 486 -1.36 41.55 21.36
CA GLY A 486 -0.55 41.25 20.18
C GLY A 486 -0.96 39.97 19.40
N LYS A 487 -1.81 39.06 19.94
CA LYS A 487 -2.21 37.87 19.24
C LYS A 487 -3.57 38.01 18.54
N LYS A 488 -3.61 37.76 17.24
CA LYS A 488 -4.88 37.68 16.50
C LYS A 488 -5.62 36.38 16.89
N LEU A 489 -6.91 36.47 17.16
CA LEU A 489 -7.76 35.29 17.38
C LEU A 489 -8.32 34.85 16.02
N ALA A 490 -7.85 33.70 15.54
CA ALA A 490 -8.33 33.12 14.28
C ALA A 490 -9.84 32.81 14.32
N ARG A 491 -10.47 32.67 13.14
CA ARG A 491 -11.89 32.25 13.02
C ARG A 491 -12.13 30.87 13.68
N ALA A 492 -11.12 30.02 13.72
CA ALA A 492 -11.14 28.77 14.46
C ALA A 492 -10.00 28.72 15.46
N VAL A 493 -10.28 28.25 16.67
CA VAL A 493 -9.30 28.08 17.76
C VAL A 493 -9.19 26.62 18.14
N VAL A 494 -7.98 26.19 18.51
CA VAL A 494 -7.74 24.82 18.97
C VAL A 494 -7.74 24.80 20.50
N VAL A 495 -8.57 23.93 21.08
CA VAL A 495 -8.66 23.69 22.52
C VAL A 495 -8.04 22.32 22.80
N PRO A 496 -6.90 22.24 23.49
CA PRO A 496 -6.31 20.98 23.89
C PRO A 496 -7.08 20.39 25.09
N ILE A 497 -7.43 19.12 24.99
CA ILE A 497 -8.17 18.38 26.02
C ILE A 497 -7.47 17.05 26.25
N ALA A 498 -7.31 16.67 27.51
CA ALA A 498 -6.93 15.32 27.89
C ALA A 498 -7.98 14.78 28.87
N MET A 499 -8.38 13.54 28.67
CA MET A 499 -9.36 12.82 29.51
C MET A 499 -8.76 11.47 29.89
N THR A 500 -8.73 11.16 31.18
CA THR A 500 -8.27 9.87 31.70
C THR A 500 -9.48 9.09 32.18
N ASP A 501 -9.62 7.85 31.77
CA ASP A 501 -10.68 6.96 32.23
C ASP A 501 -10.24 6.06 33.42
N LYS A 502 -11.16 5.27 33.97
CA LYS A 502 -10.85 4.33 35.07
C LYS A 502 -9.85 3.24 34.72
N ARG A 503 -9.57 3.01 33.41
CA ARG A 503 -8.54 2.07 32.95
C ARG A 503 -7.14 2.71 32.97
N GLY A 504 -7.06 4.01 33.23
CA GLY A 504 -5.83 4.79 33.12
C GLY A 504 -5.53 5.27 31.68
N LYS A 505 -6.39 4.95 30.69
CA LYS A 505 -6.22 5.40 29.32
C LYS A 505 -6.42 6.90 29.21
N VAL A 506 -5.44 7.57 28.60
CA VAL A 506 -5.49 9.03 28.36
C VAL A 506 -5.88 9.29 26.90
N THR A 507 -7.07 9.85 26.72
CA THR A 507 -7.53 10.33 25.41
C THR A 507 -7.20 11.81 25.26
N THR A 508 -6.33 12.14 24.32
CA THR A 508 -5.94 13.54 24.03
C THR A 508 -6.60 14.01 22.75
N LEU A 509 -7.33 15.13 22.83
CA LEU A 509 -8.03 15.75 21.70
C LEU A 509 -7.56 17.18 21.48
N ARG A 510 -7.43 17.59 20.21
CA ARG A 510 -7.25 18.98 19.79
C ARG A 510 -8.50 19.45 19.07
N VAL A 511 -9.49 19.89 19.85
CA VAL A 511 -10.80 20.27 19.30
C VAL A 511 -10.72 21.62 18.60
N ARG A 512 -10.91 21.63 17.29
CA ARG A 512 -10.97 22.86 16.50
C ARG A 512 -12.40 23.43 16.56
N VAL A 513 -12.52 24.63 17.13
CA VAL A 513 -13.83 25.27 17.38
C VAL A 513 -13.93 26.53 16.53
N ARG A 514 -14.97 26.63 15.67
CA ARG A 514 -15.31 27.90 15.02
C ARG A 514 -15.84 28.86 16.09
N ARG A 515 -15.42 30.11 16.01
CA ARG A 515 -15.91 31.17 16.89
C ARG A 515 -17.31 31.57 16.44
N GLY A 516 -18.31 31.38 17.28
CA GLY A 516 -19.65 31.94 17.13
C GLY A 516 -19.75 33.32 17.77
#